data_c360c3b1f49a91513fc1647f44a47215
#
_entry.id   c360c3b1f49a91513fc1647f44a47215
#
_cell.length_a   1.000
_cell.length_b   1.000
_cell.length_c   1.000
_cell.angle_alpha   90.00
_cell.angle_beta   90.00
_cell.angle_gamma   90.00
#
_symmetry.space_group_name_H-M   'P 1'
#
loop_
_entity.id
_entity.type
_entity.pdbx_description
1 polymer ?
#
loop_
_entity_poly.entity_id
_entity_poly.type
_entity_poly.pdbx_seq_one_letter_code
_entity_poly.pdbx_strand_id
1 'polypeptide(L)'
;MRLKTLFVSAGLLFATHASATTIMRVTLTCPVGGEKFETALAASGTSFGQNLDFQLYGPIISPWPVARCPSNGFIMYKNEFTNEELAQLKPFVTSEQYQQMAKRHTNYYLIAQLLKYMKGSPEAIADALLKATWEANDKQYPAYAEEALNAFKVLEQAKAKDDRERITRQLLTGELERRLQQWEAADARFRAIASDPALQDQERAVIELQLQLIKTRISSTQPVPRIKDKAQQ
;
A
#
# COMPACT_ATOMS: atom_id res chain seq x y z
N MET A 1 26.71 -63.32 29.20
CA MET A 1 26.51 -61.86 29.40
C MET A 1 26.29 -61.21 28.03
N ARG A 2 25.06 -60.77 27.73
CA ARG A 2 24.75 -60.08 26.46
C ARG A 2 24.61 -58.58 26.74
N LEU A 3 25.55 -57.81 26.19
CA LEU A 3 25.62 -56.36 26.30
C LEU A 3 24.57 -55.75 25.36
N LYS A 4 23.58 -55.05 25.90
CA LYS A 4 22.56 -54.30 25.11
C LYS A 4 23.08 -52.87 24.88
N THR A 5 23.40 -52.56 23.65
CA THR A 5 23.78 -51.21 23.22
C THR A 5 22.52 -50.38 23.07
N LEU A 6 22.37 -49.31 23.88
CA LEU A 6 21.31 -48.28 23.73
C LEU A 6 21.79 -47.27 22.69
N PHE A 7 21.08 -47.19 21.58
CA PHE A 7 21.22 -46.06 20.65
C PHE A 7 20.39 -44.88 21.15
N VAL A 8 21.05 -43.82 21.58
CA VAL A 8 20.42 -42.53 21.88
C VAL A 8 20.40 -41.72 20.58
N SER A 9 19.21 -41.61 19.95
CA SER A 9 18.99 -40.75 18.79
C SER A 9 18.87 -39.31 19.27
N ALA A 10 19.88 -38.47 19.04
CA ALA A 10 19.83 -37.04 19.25
C ALA A 10 18.98 -36.39 18.13
N GLY A 11 17.72 -36.06 18.42
CA GLY A 11 16.88 -35.30 17.51
C GLY A 11 17.38 -33.85 17.41
N LEU A 12 17.88 -33.43 16.24
CA LEU A 12 18.13 -32.03 15.94
C LEU A 12 16.78 -31.27 15.87
N LEU A 13 16.51 -30.47 16.88
CA LEU A 13 15.41 -29.48 16.86
C LEU A 13 15.84 -28.33 15.94
N PHE A 14 15.35 -28.32 14.71
CA PHE A 14 15.44 -27.12 13.86
C PHE A 14 14.49 -26.06 14.43
N ALA A 15 15.06 -25.05 15.08
CA ALA A 15 14.32 -23.86 15.45
C ALA A 15 13.98 -23.09 14.16
N THR A 16 12.75 -23.24 13.67
CA THR A 16 12.22 -22.39 12.60
C THR A 16 12.04 -20.98 13.17
N HIS A 17 12.87 -20.04 12.73
CA HIS A 17 12.67 -18.64 13.07
C HIS A 17 11.40 -18.15 12.35
N ALA A 18 10.30 -18.07 13.09
CA ALA A 18 9.09 -17.44 12.61
C ALA A 18 9.36 -15.93 12.51
N SER A 19 9.56 -15.42 11.29
CA SER A 19 9.62 -13.98 11.02
C SER A 19 8.23 -13.42 11.24
N ALA A 20 8.05 -12.60 12.28
CA ALA A 20 6.78 -11.97 12.62
C ALA A 20 6.88 -10.45 12.54
N THR A 21 5.76 -9.78 12.31
CA THR A 21 5.68 -8.33 12.50
C THR A 21 5.86 -7.99 13.97
N THR A 22 6.79 -7.09 14.28
CA THR A 22 6.95 -6.58 15.65
C THR A 22 6.03 -5.39 15.83
N ILE A 23 5.18 -5.46 16.85
CA ILE A 23 4.29 -4.37 17.25
C ILE A 23 4.85 -3.73 18.53
N MET A 24 4.94 -2.41 18.54
CA MET A 24 5.28 -1.63 19.74
C MET A 24 4.08 -0.78 20.18
N ARG A 25 3.89 -0.69 21.50
CA ARG A 25 2.94 0.24 22.11
C ARG A 25 3.64 1.54 22.41
N VAL A 26 3.02 2.64 21.99
CA VAL A 26 3.54 3.99 22.20
C VAL A 26 2.46 4.89 22.79
N THR A 27 2.87 5.79 23.66
CA THR A 27 2.00 6.87 24.15
C THR A 27 2.26 8.11 23.33
N LEU A 28 1.23 8.64 22.69
CA LEU A 28 1.27 9.81 21.84
C LEU A 28 0.36 10.91 22.42
N THR A 29 0.60 12.15 22.00
CA THR A 29 -0.33 13.26 22.25
C THR A 29 -0.97 13.65 20.92
N CYS A 30 -2.29 13.69 20.88
CA CYS A 30 -3.02 14.15 19.69
C CYS A 30 -2.72 15.62 19.41
N PRO A 31 -2.15 16.00 18.25
CA PRO A 31 -1.78 17.38 17.99
C PRO A 31 -2.99 18.30 17.79
N VAL A 32 -4.17 17.74 17.46
CA VAL A 32 -5.42 18.51 17.28
C VAL A 32 -6.24 18.58 18.58
N GLY A 33 -6.36 17.46 19.29
CA GLY A 33 -7.18 17.36 20.51
C GLY A 33 -6.41 17.61 21.80
N GLY A 34 -5.09 17.40 21.81
CA GLY A 34 -4.23 17.55 22.98
C GLY A 34 -4.28 16.38 23.97
N GLU A 35 -5.16 15.40 23.77
CA GLU A 35 -5.25 14.23 24.63
C GLU A 35 -4.06 13.27 24.45
N LYS A 36 -3.63 12.66 25.56
CA LYS A 36 -2.66 11.55 25.52
C LYS A 36 -3.40 10.23 25.30
N PHE A 37 -2.87 9.38 24.45
CA PHE A 37 -3.46 8.07 24.18
C PHE A 37 -2.38 7.04 23.85
N GLU A 38 -2.70 5.78 24.13
CA GLU A 38 -1.85 4.66 23.72
C GLU A 38 -2.32 4.11 22.38
N THR A 39 -1.37 3.75 21.55
CA THR A 39 -1.62 3.11 20.25
C THR A 39 -0.56 2.06 19.95
N ALA A 40 -0.90 1.14 19.05
CA ALA A 40 0.01 0.11 18.56
C ALA A 40 0.50 0.49 17.15
N LEU A 41 1.80 0.59 17.00
CA LEU A 41 2.46 0.83 15.71
C LEU A 41 3.34 -0.36 15.35
N ALA A 42 3.55 -0.60 14.06
CA ALA A 42 4.50 -1.61 13.62
C ALA A 42 5.93 -1.05 13.71
N ALA A 43 6.81 -1.81 14.36
CA ALA A 43 8.23 -1.48 14.46
C ALA A 43 9.06 -2.16 13.37
N SER A 44 8.66 -3.37 12.95
CA SER A 44 9.31 -4.11 11.87
C SER A 44 8.36 -5.14 11.27
N GLY A 45 8.74 -5.68 10.12
CA GLY A 45 8.03 -6.77 9.47
C GLY A 45 8.92 -7.37 8.37
N THR A 46 8.62 -8.60 7.95
CA THR A 46 9.34 -9.28 6.88
C THR A 46 8.45 -9.37 5.66
N SER A 47 8.86 -8.78 4.54
CA SER A 47 8.17 -8.94 3.27
C SER A 47 8.72 -10.14 2.51
N PHE A 48 7.82 -10.94 1.93
CA PHE A 48 8.16 -12.00 0.97
C PHE A 48 8.11 -11.54 -0.48
N GLY A 49 7.61 -10.33 -0.71
CA GLY A 49 7.46 -9.71 -2.02
C GLY A 49 6.39 -8.62 -1.99
N GLN A 50 5.98 -8.22 -3.16
CA GLN A 50 4.91 -7.23 -3.35
C GLN A 50 3.90 -7.69 -4.40
N ASN A 51 2.68 -7.19 -4.29
CA ASN A 51 1.64 -7.36 -5.28
C ASN A 51 1.81 -6.39 -6.44
N LEU A 52 1.01 -6.56 -7.51
CA LEU A 52 1.05 -5.69 -8.69
C LEU A 52 0.64 -4.24 -8.40
N ASP A 53 -0.09 -4.00 -7.31
CA ASP A 53 -0.41 -2.68 -6.75
C ASP A 53 0.64 -2.17 -5.74
N PHE A 54 1.78 -2.83 -5.63
CA PHE A 54 2.91 -2.57 -4.72
C PHE A 54 2.64 -2.81 -3.25
N GLN A 55 1.47 -3.32 -2.87
CA GLN A 55 1.23 -3.77 -1.50
C GLN A 55 2.21 -4.89 -1.15
N LEU A 56 2.95 -4.74 -0.04
CA LEU A 56 3.83 -5.78 0.46
C LEU A 56 3.01 -6.94 1.05
N TYR A 57 3.46 -8.16 0.87
CA TYR A 57 2.87 -9.35 1.50
C TYR A 57 3.91 -10.18 2.26
N GLY A 58 3.44 -10.98 3.22
CA GLY A 58 4.26 -11.74 4.15
C GLY A 58 3.89 -11.41 5.60
N PRO A 59 4.72 -11.76 6.58
CA PRO A 59 4.54 -11.36 7.97
C PRO A 59 4.92 -9.86 8.16
N ILE A 60 4.17 -8.99 7.50
CA ILE A 60 4.29 -7.53 7.50
C ILE A 60 2.89 -6.91 7.45
N ILE A 61 2.67 -5.82 8.17
CA ILE A 61 1.44 -5.04 8.05
C ILE A 61 1.62 -4.04 6.91
N SER A 62 0.77 -4.14 5.89
CA SER A 62 0.83 -3.26 4.72
C SER A 62 -0.59 -2.78 4.37
N PRO A 63 -0.85 -1.46 4.36
CA PRO A 63 0.12 -0.38 4.63
C PRO A 63 0.54 -0.31 6.10
N TRP A 64 1.62 0.41 6.40
CA TRP A 64 2.07 0.64 7.77
C TRP A 64 0.97 1.31 8.60
N PRO A 65 0.67 0.81 9.82
CA PRO A 65 -0.34 1.42 10.67
C PRO A 65 0.06 2.82 11.10
N VAL A 66 -0.88 3.73 11.07
CA VAL A 66 -0.73 5.13 11.46
C VAL A 66 -1.55 5.42 12.72
N ALA A 67 -1.05 6.31 13.57
CA ALA A 67 -1.76 6.69 14.78
C ALA A 67 -3.01 7.52 14.44
N ARG A 68 -4.12 7.20 15.13
CA ARG A 68 -5.39 7.89 15.01
C ARG A 68 -5.82 8.41 16.37
N CYS A 69 -6.06 9.72 16.45
CA CYS A 69 -6.58 10.36 17.65
C CYS A 69 -7.95 9.81 18.04
N PRO A 70 -8.15 9.35 19.29
CA PRO A 70 -9.40 8.72 19.68
C PRO A 70 -10.59 9.70 19.78
N SER A 71 -10.35 10.96 20.14
CA SER A 71 -11.41 11.95 20.36
C SER A 71 -12.00 12.51 19.08
N ASN A 72 -11.19 12.68 18.04
CA ASN A 72 -11.59 13.42 16.83
C ASN A 72 -11.25 12.70 15.52
N GLY A 73 -10.62 11.51 15.58
CA GLY A 73 -10.28 10.71 14.41
C GLY A 73 -9.17 11.29 13.53
N PHE A 74 -8.45 12.32 13.97
CA PHE A 74 -7.31 12.87 13.24
C PHE A 74 -6.23 11.80 13.04
N ILE A 75 -5.72 11.70 11.83
CA ILE A 75 -4.64 10.75 11.50
C ILE A 75 -3.29 11.46 11.55
N MET A 76 -2.40 10.95 12.38
CA MET A 76 -1.03 11.46 12.49
C MET A 76 -0.18 10.86 11.34
N TYR A 77 -0.35 11.42 10.13
CA TYR A 77 0.27 10.91 8.88
C TYR A 77 1.72 11.36 8.69
N LYS A 78 2.26 12.14 9.61
CA LYS A 78 3.66 12.55 9.71
C LYS A 78 4.05 12.73 11.16
N ASN A 79 5.36 12.79 11.43
CA ASN A 79 5.87 12.85 12.80
C ASN A 79 5.59 14.20 13.49
N GLU A 80 5.67 15.30 12.74
CA GLU A 80 5.54 16.64 13.27
C GLU A 80 4.59 17.48 12.42
N PHE A 81 3.82 18.33 13.08
CA PHE A 81 2.92 19.31 12.47
C PHE A 81 3.27 20.69 13.00
N THR A 82 3.39 21.68 12.12
CA THR A 82 3.59 23.06 12.53
C THR A 82 2.32 23.66 13.14
N ASN A 83 2.44 24.73 13.89
CA ASN A 83 1.29 25.43 14.44
C ASN A 83 0.35 25.96 13.34
N GLU A 84 0.91 26.39 12.21
CA GLU A 84 0.15 26.89 11.05
C GLU A 84 -0.64 25.77 10.40
N GLU A 85 -0.04 24.59 10.25
CA GLU A 85 -0.75 23.40 9.72
C GLU A 85 -1.87 22.97 10.66
N LEU A 86 -1.62 22.94 11.96
CA LEU A 86 -2.63 22.58 12.95
C LEU A 86 -3.77 23.61 12.99
N ALA A 87 -3.46 24.90 12.85
CA ALA A 87 -4.49 25.95 12.77
C ALA A 87 -5.41 25.77 11.56
N GLN A 88 -4.86 25.30 10.41
CA GLN A 88 -5.65 24.95 9.22
C GLN A 88 -6.42 23.64 9.37
N LEU A 89 -5.78 22.60 9.92
CA LEU A 89 -6.36 21.25 10.03
C LEU A 89 -7.48 21.18 11.05
N LYS A 90 -7.35 21.88 12.17
CA LYS A 90 -8.31 21.81 13.29
C LYS A 90 -9.76 22.11 12.88
N PRO A 91 -10.08 23.17 12.13
CA PRO A 91 -11.46 23.43 11.69
C PRO A 91 -12.02 22.30 10.81
N PHE A 92 -11.21 21.74 9.93
CA PHE A 92 -11.63 20.63 9.08
C PHE A 92 -11.84 19.33 9.89
N VAL A 93 -10.89 18.98 10.73
CA VAL A 93 -10.96 17.77 11.55
C VAL A 93 -12.15 17.78 12.51
N THR A 94 -12.51 18.96 13.05
CA THR A 94 -13.66 19.11 13.94
C THR A 94 -14.99 19.33 13.21
N SER A 95 -14.97 19.48 11.87
CA SER A 95 -16.20 19.65 11.09
C SER A 95 -17.05 18.37 11.09
N GLU A 96 -18.36 18.55 10.94
CA GLU A 96 -19.29 17.42 10.80
C GLU A 96 -18.92 16.52 9.61
N GLN A 97 -18.50 17.12 8.50
CA GLN A 97 -18.07 16.40 7.30
C GLN A 97 -16.94 15.42 7.62
N TYR A 98 -15.85 15.89 8.26
CA TYR A 98 -14.73 15.00 8.60
C TYR A 98 -15.13 13.95 9.64
N GLN A 99 -15.92 14.33 10.64
CA GLN A 99 -16.38 13.40 11.67
C GLN A 99 -17.26 12.29 11.10
N GLN A 100 -18.07 12.54 10.08
CA GLN A 100 -18.82 11.51 9.36
C GLN A 100 -17.88 10.61 8.53
N MET A 101 -16.90 11.19 7.85
CA MET A 101 -15.89 10.41 7.13
C MET A 101 -15.08 9.53 8.09
N ALA A 102 -14.67 10.05 9.23
CA ALA A 102 -13.90 9.33 10.22
C ALA A 102 -14.61 8.07 10.75
N LYS A 103 -15.94 8.04 10.79
CA LYS A 103 -16.72 6.87 11.20
C LYS A 103 -16.81 5.78 10.13
N ARG A 104 -16.60 6.10 8.86
CA ARG A 104 -16.93 5.22 7.72
C ARG A 104 -15.71 4.76 6.93
N HIS A 105 -14.60 5.49 7.04
CA HIS A 105 -13.45 5.31 6.16
C HIS A 105 -12.20 4.87 6.92
N THR A 106 -11.31 4.24 6.18
CA THR A 106 -10.03 3.74 6.66
C THR A 106 -9.03 4.88 6.88
N ASN A 107 -7.91 4.57 7.54
CA ASN A 107 -6.94 5.60 7.91
C ASN A 107 -6.30 6.26 6.68
N TYR A 108 -5.87 5.48 5.69
CA TYR A 108 -5.23 6.06 4.51
C TYR A 108 -6.20 6.83 3.61
N TYR A 109 -7.48 6.46 3.58
CA TYR A 109 -8.49 7.29 2.95
C TYR A 109 -8.62 8.66 3.64
N LEU A 110 -8.65 8.68 4.97
CA LEU A 110 -8.68 9.94 5.73
C LEU A 110 -7.41 10.76 5.52
N ILE A 111 -6.23 10.14 5.42
CA ILE A 111 -4.98 10.84 5.04
C ILE A 111 -5.14 11.54 3.70
N ALA A 112 -5.67 10.86 2.69
CA ALA A 112 -5.90 11.47 1.39
C ALA A 112 -6.83 12.69 1.47
N GLN A 113 -7.90 12.64 2.29
CA GLN A 113 -8.79 13.78 2.50
C GLN A 113 -8.11 14.95 3.24
N LEU A 114 -7.28 14.65 4.26
CA LEU A 114 -6.47 15.66 4.94
C LEU A 114 -5.49 16.33 3.96
N LEU A 115 -4.80 15.54 3.14
CA LEU A 115 -3.89 16.05 2.11
C LEU A 115 -4.62 16.89 1.06
N LYS A 116 -5.79 16.46 0.58
CA LYS A 116 -6.62 17.25 -0.35
C LYS A 116 -7.00 18.60 0.26
N TYR A 117 -7.43 18.60 1.53
CA TYR A 117 -7.79 19.82 2.26
C TYR A 117 -6.62 20.78 2.40
N MET A 118 -5.43 20.24 2.72
CA MET A 118 -4.17 21.00 2.87
C MET A 118 -3.52 21.39 1.53
N LYS A 119 -4.15 21.08 0.39
CA LYS A 119 -3.58 21.27 -0.96
C LYS A 119 -2.19 20.62 -1.10
N GLY A 120 -2.05 19.43 -0.52
CA GLY A 120 -0.85 18.60 -0.62
C GLY A 120 -0.52 18.21 -2.07
N SER A 121 0.66 17.67 -2.28
CA SER A 121 1.06 17.31 -3.63
C SER A 121 0.16 16.21 -4.23
N PRO A 122 -0.07 16.25 -5.55
CA PRO A 122 -0.83 15.20 -6.25
C PRO A 122 -0.27 13.80 -6.00
N GLU A 123 1.06 13.65 -5.91
CA GLU A 123 1.74 12.39 -5.64
C GLU A 123 1.39 11.86 -4.25
N ALA A 124 1.44 12.69 -3.22
CA ALA A 124 1.09 12.30 -1.86
C ALA A 124 -0.39 11.89 -1.74
N ILE A 125 -1.28 12.59 -2.46
CA ILE A 125 -2.71 12.25 -2.50
C ILE A 125 -2.93 10.90 -3.21
N ALA A 126 -2.29 10.68 -4.36
CA ALA A 126 -2.40 9.43 -5.10
C ALA A 126 -1.85 8.24 -4.31
N ASP A 127 -0.69 8.39 -3.64
CA ASP A 127 -0.09 7.38 -2.78
C ASP A 127 -1.02 7.02 -1.59
N ALA A 128 -1.60 8.03 -0.94
CA ALA A 128 -2.52 7.79 0.17
C ALA A 128 -3.80 7.07 -0.30
N LEU A 129 -4.35 7.42 -1.47
CA LEU A 129 -5.52 6.76 -2.05
C LEU A 129 -5.19 5.32 -2.47
N LEU A 130 -4.01 5.05 -3.04
CA LEU A 130 -3.56 3.71 -3.34
C LEU A 130 -3.48 2.85 -2.07
N LYS A 131 -2.86 3.37 -1.01
CA LYS A 131 -2.78 2.68 0.29
C LYS A 131 -4.15 2.50 0.94
N ALA A 132 -5.09 3.40 0.70
CA ALA A 132 -6.47 3.22 1.15
C ALA A 132 -7.13 1.99 0.49
N THR A 133 -6.79 1.66 -0.77
CA THR A 133 -7.29 0.44 -1.42
C THR A 133 -6.81 -0.84 -0.73
N TRP A 134 -5.63 -0.80 -0.09
CA TRP A 134 -5.07 -1.95 0.65
C TRP A 134 -5.75 -2.18 2.01
N GLU A 135 -6.35 -1.12 2.59
CA GLU A 135 -7.14 -1.21 3.83
C GLU A 135 -8.62 -1.51 3.57
N ALA A 136 -9.07 -1.35 2.32
CA ALA A 136 -10.48 -1.42 1.96
C ALA A 136 -11.04 -2.85 2.07
N ASN A 137 -12.26 -2.98 2.58
CA ASN A 137 -13.05 -4.17 2.39
C ASN A 137 -13.69 -4.20 0.97
N ASP A 138 -14.31 -5.31 0.59
CA ASP A 138 -14.88 -5.50 -0.75
C ASP A 138 -15.91 -4.42 -1.15
N LYS A 139 -16.64 -3.85 -0.19
CA LYS A 139 -17.64 -2.80 -0.45
C LYS A 139 -16.99 -1.42 -0.66
N GLN A 140 -15.87 -1.16 0.01
CA GLN A 140 -15.16 0.11 -0.06
C GLN A 140 -14.20 0.16 -1.26
N TYR A 141 -13.64 -1.02 -1.63
CA TYR A 141 -12.59 -1.10 -2.63
C TYR A 141 -12.92 -0.38 -3.95
N PRO A 142 -14.09 -0.59 -4.59
CA PRO A 142 -14.37 0.07 -5.88
C PRO A 142 -14.28 1.60 -5.80
N ALA A 143 -14.89 2.20 -4.77
CA ALA A 143 -14.88 3.65 -4.60
C ALA A 143 -13.46 4.19 -4.35
N TYR A 144 -12.66 3.51 -3.51
CA TYR A 144 -11.29 3.93 -3.24
C TYR A 144 -10.38 3.75 -4.45
N ALA A 145 -10.55 2.65 -5.18
CA ALA A 145 -9.79 2.38 -6.39
C ALA A 145 -10.12 3.36 -7.52
N GLU A 146 -11.37 3.79 -7.67
CA GLU A 146 -11.76 4.84 -8.63
C GLU A 146 -11.13 6.19 -8.27
N GLU A 147 -11.14 6.58 -7.00
CA GLU A 147 -10.46 7.81 -6.57
C GLU A 147 -8.95 7.74 -6.78
N ALA A 148 -8.31 6.59 -6.47
CA ALA A 148 -6.90 6.37 -6.74
C ALA A 148 -6.59 6.42 -8.24
N LEU A 149 -7.37 5.72 -9.06
CA LEU A 149 -7.24 5.73 -10.52
C LEU A 149 -7.30 7.14 -11.10
N ASN A 150 -8.27 7.95 -10.66
CA ASN A 150 -8.39 9.33 -11.09
C ASN A 150 -7.17 10.18 -10.67
N ALA A 151 -6.66 9.97 -9.46
CA ALA A 151 -5.46 10.67 -9.00
C ALA A 151 -4.22 10.27 -9.83
N PHE A 152 -4.04 9.00 -10.16
CA PHE A 152 -2.94 8.55 -11.02
C PHE A 152 -3.09 9.09 -12.46
N LYS A 153 -4.29 9.13 -13.03
CA LYS A 153 -4.55 9.75 -14.34
C LYS A 153 -4.18 11.24 -14.36
N VAL A 154 -4.40 11.97 -13.27
CA VAL A 154 -3.92 13.36 -13.13
C VAL A 154 -2.39 13.42 -13.13
N LEU A 155 -1.72 12.50 -12.41
CA LEU A 155 -0.25 12.42 -12.40
C LEU A 155 0.35 12.10 -13.78
N GLU A 156 -0.33 11.30 -14.60
CA GLU A 156 0.13 11.01 -15.96
C GLU A 156 0.13 12.22 -16.89
N GLN A 157 -0.72 13.24 -16.62
CA GLN A 157 -0.75 14.49 -17.36
C GLN A 157 0.41 15.43 -16.96
N ALA A 158 0.98 15.23 -15.76
CA ALA A 158 2.12 15.98 -15.30
C ALA A 158 3.43 15.35 -15.81
N LYS A 159 4.43 16.21 -16.10
CA LYS A 159 5.75 15.72 -16.51
C LYS A 159 6.36 14.84 -15.42
N ALA A 160 6.65 13.60 -15.75
CA ALA A 160 7.41 12.70 -14.86
C ALA A 160 8.86 13.19 -14.72
N LYS A 161 9.49 12.90 -13.58
CA LYS A 161 10.91 13.25 -13.34
C LYS A 161 11.84 12.48 -14.26
N ASP A 162 11.51 11.20 -14.46
CA ASP A 162 12.27 10.27 -15.28
C ASP A 162 11.37 9.15 -15.85
N ASP A 163 11.95 8.27 -16.65
CA ASP A 163 11.25 7.15 -17.26
C ASP A 163 10.73 6.15 -16.20
N ARG A 164 11.44 5.98 -15.08
CA ARG A 164 11.05 5.09 -14.01
C ARG A 164 9.73 5.53 -13.37
N GLU A 165 9.63 6.80 -13.04
CA GLU A 165 8.39 7.35 -12.48
C GLU A 165 7.24 7.26 -13.48
N ARG A 166 7.49 7.56 -14.75
CA ARG A 166 6.51 7.46 -15.83
C ARG A 166 5.97 6.03 -15.97
N ILE A 167 6.87 5.05 -16.05
CA ILE A 167 6.50 3.63 -16.16
C ILE A 167 5.72 3.18 -14.91
N THR A 168 6.19 3.55 -13.71
CA THR A 168 5.52 3.22 -12.44
C THR A 168 4.09 3.74 -12.41
N ARG A 169 3.86 5.01 -12.82
CA ARG A 169 2.52 5.59 -12.88
C ARG A 169 1.61 4.77 -13.81
N GLN A 170 2.10 4.41 -15.00
CA GLN A 170 1.33 3.63 -15.96
C GLN A 170 1.04 2.20 -15.49
N LEU A 171 1.99 1.52 -14.85
CA LEU A 171 1.77 0.20 -14.28
C LEU A 171 0.69 0.21 -13.19
N LEU A 172 0.73 1.20 -12.29
CA LEU A 172 -0.27 1.35 -11.23
C LEU A 172 -1.65 1.74 -11.78
N THR A 173 -1.70 2.64 -12.75
CA THR A 173 -2.97 2.99 -13.42
C THR A 173 -3.58 1.77 -14.08
N GLY A 174 -2.79 0.98 -14.82
CA GLY A 174 -3.25 -0.24 -15.48
C GLY A 174 -3.70 -1.31 -14.48
N GLU A 175 -3.01 -1.46 -13.36
CA GLU A 175 -3.44 -2.38 -12.29
C GLU A 175 -4.78 -1.96 -11.69
N LEU A 176 -4.98 -0.66 -11.41
CA LEU A 176 -6.27 -0.15 -10.91
C LEU A 176 -7.38 -0.35 -11.93
N GLU A 177 -7.13 -0.08 -13.23
CA GLU A 177 -8.08 -0.35 -14.32
C GLU A 177 -8.46 -1.84 -14.38
N ARG A 178 -7.47 -2.76 -14.32
CA ARG A 178 -7.72 -4.20 -14.29
C ARG A 178 -8.55 -4.62 -13.08
N ARG A 179 -8.19 -4.13 -11.89
CA ARG A 179 -8.89 -4.46 -10.65
C ARG A 179 -10.31 -3.90 -10.59
N LEU A 180 -10.57 -2.78 -11.26
CA LEU A 180 -11.89 -2.20 -11.49
C LEU A 180 -12.63 -2.84 -12.67
N GLN A 181 -12.08 -3.89 -13.28
CA GLN A 181 -12.64 -4.61 -14.41
C GLN A 181 -12.82 -3.72 -15.67
N GLN A 182 -12.06 -2.64 -15.77
CA GLN A 182 -11.97 -1.78 -16.96
C GLN A 182 -11.03 -2.45 -17.99
N TRP A 183 -11.42 -3.63 -18.47
CA TRP A 183 -10.55 -4.56 -19.23
C TRP A 183 -9.94 -3.95 -20.47
N GLU A 184 -10.76 -3.23 -21.25
CA GLU A 184 -10.36 -2.61 -22.51
C GLU A 184 -9.33 -1.49 -22.29
N ALA A 185 -9.53 -0.67 -21.24
CA ALA A 185 -8.60 0.40 -20.87
C ALA A 185 -7.26 -0.18 -20.40
N ALA A 186 -7.30 -1.19 -19.52
CA ALA A 186 -6.11 -1.87 -19.02
C ALA A 186 -5.33 -2.56 -20.15
N ASP A 187 -6.00 -3.28 -21.08
CA ASP A 187 -5.34 -3.94 -22.22
C ASP A 187 -4.66 -2.92 -23.13
N ALA A 188 -5.38 -1.86 -23.50
CA ALA A 188 -4.81 -0.80 -24.34
C ALA A 188 -3.58 -0.15 -23.70
N ARG A 189 -3.62 0.13 -22.39
CA ARG A 189 -2.49 0.69 -21.65
C ARG A 189 -1.29 -0.24 -21.65
N PHE A 190 -1.45 -1.50 -21.24
CA PHE A 190 -0.31 -2.41 -21.16
C PHE A 190 0.29 -2.72 -22.53
N ARG A 191 -0.51 -2.80 -23.60
CA ARG A 191 0.01 -2.93 -24.96
C ARG A 191 0.78 -1.69 -25.41
N ALA A 192 0.31 -0.48 -25.06
CA ALA A 192 0.99 0.75 -25.41
C ALA A 192 2.38 0.86 -24.77
N ILE A 193 2.51 0.46 -23.50
CA ILE A 193 3.82 0.53 -22.82
C ILE A 193 4.73 -0.68 -23.08
N ALA A 194 4.22 -1.79 -23.63
CA ALA A 194 5.01 -3.02 -23.84
C ALA A 194 6.21 -2.82 -24.77
N SER A 195 6.16 -1.86 -25.69
CA SER A 195 7.25 -1.53 -26.62
C SER A 195 8.19 -0.44 -26.11
N ASP A 196 8.02 0.07 -24.89
CA ASP A 196 8.85 1.13 -24.35
C ASP A 196 10.30 0.63 -24.15
N PRO A 197 11.30 1.28 -24.73
CA PRO A 197 12.70 0.87 -24.63
C PRO A 197 13.28 1.03 -23.21
N ALA A 198 12.68 1.88 -22.38
CA ALA A 198 13.11 2.09 -20.99
C ALA A 198 12.69 0.97 -20.04
N LEU A 199 11.84 0.01 -20.48
CA LEU A 199 11.40 -1.11 -19.65
C LEU A 199 12.57 -2.04 -19.31
N GLN A 200 12.64 -2.42 -18.04
CA GLN A 200 13.51 -3.49 -17.55
C GLN A 200 12.82 -4.86 -17.62
N ASP A 201 13.60 -5.94 -17.48
CA ASP A 201 13.07 -7.32 -17.54
C ASP A 201 11.91 -7.56 -16.55
N GLN A 202 12.02 -7.01 -15.33
CA GLN A 202 10.96 -7.13 -14.33
C GLN A 202 9.64 -6.48 -14.76
N GLU A 203 9.71 -5.29 -15.36
CA GLU A 203 8.51 -4.58 -15.82
C GLU A 203 7.89 -5.26 -17.03
N ARG A 204 8.72 -5.82 -17.93
CA ARG A 204 8.24 -6.64 -19.05
C ARG A 204 7.47 -7.86 -18.55
N ALA A 205 8.02 -8.58 -17.54
CA ALA A 205 7.34 -9.71 -16.94
C ALA A 205 6.02 -9.32 -16.24
N VAL A 206 5.97 -8.15 -15.59
CA VAL A 206 4.73 -7.59 -15.02
C VAL A 206 3.70 -7.33 -16.12
N ILE A 207 4.09 -6.69 -17.23
CA ILE A 207 3.18 -6.38 -18.34
C ILE A 207 2.62 -7.66 -18.98
N GLU A 208 3.47 -8.67 -19.20
CA GLU A 208 3.04 -9.97 -19.72
C GLU A 208 2.00 -10.64 -18.81
N LEU A 209 2.26 -10.66 -17.50
CA LEU A 209 1.30 -11.17 -16.51
C LEU A 209 0.00 -10.38 -16.54
N GLN A 210 0.05 -9.05 -16.56
CA GLN A 210 -1.13 -8.19 -16.61
C GLN A 210 -2.00 -8.50 -17.85
N LEU A 211 -1.40 -8.60 -19.02
CA LEU A 211 -2.12 -8.95 -20.26
C LEU A 211 -2.76 -10.34 -20.17
N GLN A 212 -2.11 -11.32 -19.52
CA GLN A 212 -2.70 -12.64 -19.28
C GLN A 212 -3.89 -12.55 -18.31
N LEU A 213 -3.77 -11.81 -17.20
CA LEU A 213 -4.85 -11.63 -16.23
C LEU A 213 -6.06 -10.92 -16.83
N ILE A 214 -5.83 -9.92 -17.69
CA ILE A 214 -6.89 -9.22 -18.44
C ILE A 214 -7.60 -10.18 -19.37
N LYS A 215 -6.86 -10.96 -20.16
CA LYS A 215 -7.42 -11.97 -21.07
C LYS A 215 -8.30 -12.99 -20.34
N THR A 216 -7.92 -13.38 -19.14
CA THR A 216 -8.68 -14.34 -18.31
C THR A 216 -9.67 -13.67 -17.35
N ARG A 217 -9.81 -12.35 -17.41
CA ARG A 217 -10.72 -11.53 -16.58
C ARG A 217 -10.54 -11.77 -15.08
N ILE A 218 -9.30 -11.86 -14.63
CA ILE A 218 -8.96 -11.98 -13.20
C ILE A 218 -8.75 -10.59 -12.63
N SER A 219 -9.64 -10.14 -11.75
CA SER A 219 -9.58 -8.82 -11.08
C SER A 219 -8.99 -8.88 -9.67
N SER A 220 -8.69 -10.07 -9.13
CA SER A 220 -8.10 -10.20 -7.79
C SER A 220 -6.65 -9.69 -7.74
N THR A 221 -6.19 -9.38 -6.54
CA THR A 221 -4.79 -9.05 -6.25
C THR A 221 -3.87 -10.20 -6.68
N GLN A 222 -2.75 -9.87 -7.31
CA GLN A 222 -1.76 -10.85 -7.77
C GLN A 222 -0.35 -10.39 -7.38
N PRO A 223 0.54 -11.33 -7.01
CA PRO A 223 1.92 -10.99 -6.73
C PRO A 223 2.70 -10.62 -7.99
N VAL A 224 3.70 -9.76 -7.83
CA VAL A 224 4.70 -9.46 -8.88
C VAL A 224 5.44 -10.76 -9.23
N PRO A 225 5.56 -11.10 -10.53
CA PRO A 225 6.25 -12.31 -10.95
C PRO A 225 7.73 -12.28 -10.56
N ARG A 226 8.27 -13.40 -10.13
CA ARG A 226 9.71 -13.52 -9.88
C ARG A 226 10.41 -13.90 -11.19
N ILE A 227 11.29 -13.03 -11.69
CA ILE A 227 12.21 -13.42 -12.76
C ILE A 227 13.34 -14.26 -12.14
N LYS A 228 13.64 -15.41 -12.77
CA LYS A 228 14.83 -16.18 -12.41
C LYS A 228 16.07 -15.40 -12.86
N ASP A 229 16.96 -15.13 -11.93
CA ASP A 229 18.25 -14.53 -12.29
C ASP A 229 18.96 -15.41 -13.33
N LYS A 230 19.29 -14.83 -14.48
CA LYS A 230 20.06 -15.51 -15.55
C LYS A 230 21.47 -15.92 -15.12
N ALA A 231 21.89 -15.56 -13.89
CA ALA A 231 23.22 -15.83 -13.37
C ALA A 231 23.38 -17.24 -12.74
N GLN A 232 22.39 -18.12 -12.82
CA GLN A 232 22.46 -19.50 -12.28
C GLN A 232 22.31 -20.57 -13.36
N GLN A 233 22.63 -20.23 -14.62
CA GLN A 233 22.77 -21.23 -15.70
C GLN A 233 24.23 -21.39 -16.12
#